data_ac5e78f553bf0cde4ee62395d27768b7
#
_entry.id   ac5e78f553bf0cde4ee62395d27768b7
#
_cell.length_a   1.000
_cell.length_b   1.000
_cell.length_c   1.000
_cell.angle_alpha   90.00
_cell.angle_beta   90.00
_cell.angle_gamma   90.00
#
_symmetry.space_group_name_H-M   'P 1'
#
loop_
_entity.id
_entity.type
_entity.pdbx_description
1 polymer ?
#
loop_
_entity_poly.entity_id
_entity_poly.type
_entity_poly.pdbx_seq_one_letter_code
_entity_poly.pdbx_strand_id
1 'polypeptide(L)'
;MEMEYPFGKGPVKLVSTGWLEENMDSALKLDTQPDVHDYITEHLPGSVFMQERFLMCHGKGRPTAYSPASLVEQMFRKVGLKPDMPVLVYTGKGAFKGWGDGLAQTMLAYSLARFGHEKIYVLDGGIDAWKAEGKKLSQEFPEVEESDFSVKERKDEFAIDMEGVKAEKDKEDTILLDARPSK
;
A
#
# COMPACT_ATOMS: atom_id res chain seq x y z
N MET A 1 -21.18 13.08 -8.62
CA MET A 1 -21.18 12.92 -7.16
C MET A 1 -19.74 13.11 -6.73
N GLU A 2 -19.47 14.17 -5.99
CA GLU A 2 -18.11 14.44 -5.48
C GLU A 2 -17.80 13.47 -4.35
N MET A 3 -16.60 12.87 -4.38
CA MET A 3 -16.21 11.88 -3.38
C MET A 3 -15.76 12.60 -2.12
N GLU A 4 -16.33 12.25 -0.99
CA GLU A 4 -15.92 12.78 0.30
C GLU A 4 -14.73 11.96 0.86
N TYR A 5 -13.63 12.62 1.22
CA TYR A 5 -12.42 12.01 1.74
C TYR A 5 -12.28 12.23 3.25
N PRO A 6 -11.70 11.26 3.99
CA PRO A 6 -11.25 9.91 3.55
C PRO A 6 -12.41 8.98 3.17
N PHE A 7 -12.31 8.34 2.02
CA PHE A 7 -13.34 7.45 1.50
C PHE A 7 -13.01 5.97 1.76
N GLY A 8 -13.96 5.22 2.28
CA GLY A 8 -13.86 3.78 2.51
C GLY A 8 -14.16 3.39 3.96
N LYS A 9 -14.43 2.11 4.15
CA LYS A 9 -14.66 1.47 5.46
C LYS A 9 -13.48 0.54 5.79
N GLY A 10 -13.21 0.35 7.08
CA GLY A 10 -12.11 -0.52 7.53
C GLY A 10 -10.74 0.18 7.56
N PRO A 11 -9.64 -0.59 7.58
CA PRO A 11 -8.30 -0.06 7.82
C PRO A 11 -7.71 0.71 6.62
N VAL A 12 -8.20 0.46 5.40
CA VAL A 12 -7.71 1.10 4.17
C VAL A 12 -8.73 2.11 3.67
N LYS A 13 -8.30 3.34 3.43
CA LYS A 13 -9.14 4.44 2.93
C LYS A 13 -8.45 5.17 1.78
N LEU A 14 -9.23 5.67 0.82
CA LEU A 14 -8.75 6.62 -0.18
C LEU A 14 -8.69 8.03 0.40
N VAL A 15 -7.69 8.80 -0.01
CA VAL A 15 -7.53 10.21 0.37
C VAL A 15 -7.15 11.06 -0.83
N SER A 16 -7.53 12.34 -0.78
CA SER A 16 -7.16 13.33 -1.78
C SER A 16 -5.75 13.90 -1.55
N THR A 17 -5.25 14.62 -2.54
CA THR A 17 -4.03 15.43 -2.43
C THR A 17 -4.16 16.51 -1.36
N GLY A 18 -5.34 17.10 -1.18
CA GLY A 18 -5.62 18.08 -0.14
C GLY A 18 -5.52 17.48 1.26
N TRP A 19 -6.08 16.30 1.48
CA TRP A 19 -5.92 15.57 2.75
C TRP A 19 -4.44 15.29 3.03
N LEU A 20 -3.68 14.88 2.02
CA LEU A 20 -2.25 14.64 2.18
C LEU A 20 -1.50 15.91 2.57
N GLU A 21 -1.81 17.03 1.96
CA GLU A 21 -1.17 18.31 2.27
C GLU A 21 -1.34 18.68 3.76
N GLU A 22 -2.54 18.48 4.31
CA GLU A 22 -2.85 18.71 5.72
C GLU A 22 -2.17 17.71 6.67
N ASN A 23 -1.80 16.51 6.19
CA ASN A 23 -1.23 15.42 6.97
C ASN A 23 0.22 15.09 6.59
N MET A 24 0.90 15.96 5.83
CA MET A 24 2.22 15.71 5.26
C MET A 24 3.27 15.28 6.28
N ASP A 25 3.30 15.92 7.44
CA ASP A 25 4.31 15.69 8.49
C ASP A 25 3.92 14.58 9.47
N SER A 26 2.64 14.19 9.54
CA SER A 26 2.14 13.23 10.51
C SER A 26 2.07 11.80 9.96
N ALA A 27 2.06 11.62 8.64
CA ALA A 27 1.94 10.33 7.99
C ALA A 27 3.29 9.80 7.49
N LEU A 28 3.54 8.52 7.73
CA LEU A 28 4.57 7.80 6.99
C LEU A 28 4.12 7.65 5.54
N LYS A 29 4.93 8.07 4.59
CA LYS A 29 4.64 7.98 3.16
C LYS A 29 5.47 6.87 2.53
N LEU A 30 4.80 5.87 1.95
CA LEU A 30 5.42 4.75 1.26
C LEU A 30 5.20 4.89 -0.24
N ASP A 31 6.30 5.04 -0.96
CA ASP A 31 6.34 5.12 -2.41
C ASP A 31 6.41 3.73 -3.02
N THR A 32 5.46 3.42 -3.88
CA THR A 32 5.43 2.13 -4.60
C THR A 32 5.53 2.32 -6.11
N GLN A 33 6.17 3.39 -6.56
CA GLN A 33 6.35 3.62 -8.00
C GLN A 33 6.95 2.38 -8.70
N PRO A 34 6.63 2.13 -9.98
CA PRO A 34 6.96 0.90 -10.68
C PRO A 34 8.45 0.56 -10.72
N ASP A 35 9.28 1.59 -10.72
CA ASP A 35 10.74 1.46 -10.73
C ASP A 35 11.37 2.32 -9.63
N VAL A 36 12.45 1.82 -9.04
CA VAL A 36 13.19 2.58 -8.02
C VAL A 36 13.79 3.87 -8.59
N HIS A 37 14.09 3.92 -9.90
CA HIS A 37 14.59 5.12 -10.55
C HIS A 37 13.52 6.22 -10.63
N ASP A 38 12.23 5.86 -10.70
CA ASP A 38 11.14 6.83 -10.60
C ASP A 38 11.18 7.53 -9.24
N TYR A 39 11.33 6.76 -8.14
CA TYR A 39 11.48 7.31 -6.79
C TYR A 39 12.75 8.15 -6.62
N ILE A 40 13.89 7.70 -7.15
CA ILE A 40 15.16 8.45 -7.10
C ILE A 40 15.03 9.79 -7.83
N THR A 41 14.31 9.82 -8.94
CA THR A 41 14.13 11.02 -9.76
C THR A 41 13.17 12.00 -9.12
N GLU A 42 12.06 11.52 -8.58
CA GLU A 42 11.07 12.37 -7.91
C GLU A 42 10.12 11.55 -7.03
N HIS A 43 9.88 12.02 -5.84
CA HIS A 43 8.94 11.43 -4.89
C HIS A 43 8.30 12.51 -4.00
N LEU A 44 7.27 12.15 -3.24
CA LEU A 44 6.68 13.04 -2.23
C LEU A 44 7.70 13.33 -1.11
N PRO A 45 7.80 14.56 -0.62
CA PRO A 45 8.74 14.91 0.42
C PRO A 45 8.67 13.97 1.64
N GLY A 46 9.81 13.43 2.06
CA GLY A 46 9.92 12.52 3.21
C GLY A 46 9.31 11.14 3.00
N SER A 47 9.07 10.70 1.78
CA SER A 47 8.60 9.33 1.51
C SER A 47 9.75 8.34 1.45
N VAL A 48 9.43 7.08 1.77
CA VAL A 48 10.34 5.94 1.74
C VAL A 48 9.89 4.98 0.63
N PHE A 49 10.84 4.50 -0.18
CA PHE A 49 10.52 3.53 -1.23
C PHE A 49 10.27 2.15 -0.64
N MET A 50 9.08 1.60 -0.92
CA MET A 50 8.73 0.25 -0.49
C MET A 50 7.73 -0.37 -1.45
N GLN A 51 8.03 -1.54 -1.96
CA GLN A 51 7.13 -2.31 -2.81
C GLN A 51 6.69 -3.60 -2.12
N GLU A 52 5.44 -4.02 -2.39
CA GLU A 52 4.87 -5.26 -1.84
C GLU A 52 5.74 -6.49 -2.14
N ARG A 53 6.37 -6.53 -3.31
CA ARG A 53 7.28 -7.64 -3.69
C ARG A 53 8.45 -7.84 -2.73
N PHE A 54 8.84 -6.84 -1.94
CA PHE A 54 9.89 -7.01 -0.92
C PHE A 54 9.42 -7.87 0.26
N LEU A 55 8.11 -8.03 0.41
CA LEU A 55 7.48 -8.88 1.42
C LEU A 55 7.28 -10.31 0.93
N MET A 56 7.66 -10.59 -0.32
CA MET A 56 7.39 -11.87 -0.97
C MET A 56 8.63 -12.75 -1.06
N CYS A 57 8.39 -14.06 -0.99
CA CYS A 57 9.37 -15.09 -1.30
C CYS A 57 8.68 -16.27 -2.01
N HIS A 58 9.44 -17.30 -2.37
CA HIS A 58 8.84 -18.56 -2.80
C HIS A 58 8.36 -19.38 -1.59
N GLY A 59 7.23 -20.05 -1.70
CA GLY A 59 6.71 -20.95 -0.67
C GLY A 59 6.41 -22.33 -1.22
N LYS A 60 7.13 -23.36 -0.79
CA LYS A 60 6.93 -24.76 -1.21
C LYS A 60 6.81 -24.93 -2.74
N GLY A 61 7.70 -24.27 -3.49
CA GLY A 61 7.70 -24.29 -4.95
C GLY A 61 6.70 -23.33 -5.63
N ARG A 62 5.85 -22.64 -4.89
CA ARG A 62 4.99 -21.56 -5.43
C ARG A 62 5.83 -20.31 -5.64
N PRO A 63 5.66 -19.59 -6.77
CA PRO A 63 6.52 -18.46 -7.14
C PRO A 63 6.38 -17.25 -6.23
N THR A 64 5.20 -17.08 -5.61
CA THR A 64 4.93 -15.94 -4.72
C THR A 64 4.18 -16.40 -3.48
N ALA A 65 4.75 -16.09 -2.34
CA ALA A 65 4.13 -16.23 -1.03
C ALA A 65 4.67 -15.11 -0.13
N TYR A 66 3.92 -14.71 0.88
CA TYR A 66 4.48 -13.79 1.87
C TYR A 66 5.65 -14.47 2.61
N SER A 67 6.68 -13.69 2.85
CA SER A 67 7.78 -14.07 3.73
C SER A 67 7.24 -14.38 5.14
N PRO A 68 7.97 -15.15 5.96
CA PRO A 68 7.59 -15.35 7.35
C PRO A 68 7.34 -14.02 8.08
N ALA A 69 6.36 -14.00 8.97
CA ALA A 69 5.92 -12.79 9.67
C ALA A 69 7.09 -12.02 10.34
N SER A 70 8.10 -12.73 10.85
CA SER A 70 9.29 -12.10 11.43
C SER A 70 10.13 -11.31 10.42
N LEU A 71 10.19 -11.73 9.17
CA LEU A 71 10.88 -10.98 8.11
C LEU A 71 10.05 -9.78 7.64
N VAL A 72 8.74 -9.94 7.52
CA VAL A 72 7.82 -8.84 7.22
C VAL A 72 7.90 -7.76 8.31
N GLU A 73 7.94 -8.16 9.58
CA GLU A 73 8.11 -7.27 10.73
C GLU A 73 9.39 -6.45 10.62
N GLN A 74 10.53 -7.11 10.32
CA GLN A 74 11.80 -6.42 10.13
C GLN A 74 11.73 -5.38 8.99
N MET A 75 11.09 -5.71 7.87
CA MET A 75 10.92 -4.79 6.76
C MET A 75 10.07 -3.57 7.16
N PHE A 76 8.98 -3.78 7.87
CA PHE A 76 8.15 -2.67 8.36
C PHE A 76 8.86 -1.81 9.39
N ARG A 77 9.65 -2.40 10.29
CA ARG A 77 10.48 -1.65 11.23
C ARG A 77 11.51 -0.77 10.52
N LYS A 78 12.15 -1.30 9.48
CA LYS A 78 13.17 -0.56 8.70
C LYS A 78 12.63 0.64 7.94
N VAL A 79 11.38 0.63 7.54
CA VAL A 79 10.73 1.81 6.93
C VAL A 79 10.11 2.75 7.97
N GLY A 80 10.31 2.50 9.26
CA GLY A 80 9.86 3.36 10.35
C GLY A 80 8.37 3.25 10.68
N LEU A 81 7.70 2.14 10.28
CA LEU A 81 6.28 1.93 10.57
C LEU A 81 6.05 1.84 12.07
N LYS A 82 5.16 2.67 12.62
CA LYS A 82 4.74 2.64 14.03
C LYS A 82 3.27 2.22 14.15
N PRO A 83 2.84 1.56 15.24
CA PRO A 83 1.50 0.99 15.36
C PRO A 83 0.36 1.98 15.10
N ASP A 84 0.44 3.18 15.64
CA ASP A 84 -0.64 4.18 15.58
C ASP A 84 -0.43 5.28 14.53
N MET A 85 0.66 5.23 13.78
CA MET A 85 1.01 6.22 12.77
C MET A 85 0.12 6.07 11.54
N PRO A 86 -0.46 7.15 11.00
CA PRO A 86 -1.06 7.11 9.67
C PRO A 86 -0.01 6.72 8.62
N VAL A 87 -0.36 5.81 7.72
CA VAL A 87 0.51 5.41 6.60
C VAL A 87 -0.18 5.75 5.30
N LEU A 88 0.45 6.60 4.50
CA LEU A 88 0.03 6.86 3.13
C LEU A 88 0.81 5.94 2.19
N VAL A 89 0.10 5.27 1.30
CA VAL A 89 0.70 4.51 0.20
C VAL A 89 0.31 5.17 -1.11
N TYR A 90 1.28 5.36 -1.99
CA TYR A 90 1.04 5.93 -3.30
C TYR A 90 1.92 5.30 -4.37
N THR A 91 1.48 5.42 -5.62
CA THR A 91 2.23 5.05 -6.82
C THR A 91 2.07 6.13 -7.89
N GLY A 92 2.59 5.89 -9.06
CA GLY A 92 2.41 6.71 -10.25
C GLY A 92 2.56 5.86 -11.50
N LYS A 93 2.36 6.45 -12.67
CA LYS A 93 2.60 5.80 -13.96
C LYS A 93 4.06 5.43 -14.14
N GLY A 94 4.96 6.23 -13.56
CA GLY A 94 6.40 6.08 -13.68
C GLY A 94 6.94 6.61 -15.02
N ALA A 95 8.02 7.37 -14.97
CA ALA A 95 8.65 7.93 -16.17
C ALA A 95 9.39 6.86 -17.00
N PHE A 96 9.98 5.86 -16.32
CA PHE A 96 10.78 4.81 -16.96
C PHE A 96 9.95 3.70 -17.61
N LYS A 97 8.84 3.33 -17.01
CA LYS A 97 7.98 2.25 -17.51
C LYS A 97 6.67 2.76 -18.10
N GLY A 98 6.12 3.84 -17.59
CA GLY A 98 4.92 4.50 -18.11
C GLY A 98 3.63 3.66 -18.07
N TRP A 99 3.61 2.57 -17.27
CA TRP A 99 2.48 1.64 -17.21
C TRP A 99 1.96 1.36 -15.79
N GLY A 100 2.31 2.20 -14.84
CA GLY A 100 1.73 2.11 -13.50
C GLY A 100 0.22 2.28 -13.55
N ASP A 101 -0.50 1.32 -12.97
CA ASP A 101 -1.96 1.19 -13.04
C ASP A 101 -2.65 1.36 -11.68
N GLY A 102 -1.91 1.80 -10.65
CA GLY A 102 -2.40 1.93 -9.28
C GLY A 102 -2.42 0.62 -8.49
N LEU A 103 -2.12 -0.52 -9.11
CA LEU A 103 -2.14 -1.82 -8.44
C LEU A 103 -1.09 -1.90 -7.31
N ALA A 104 0.11 -1.35 -7.53
CA ALA A 104 1.19 -1.44 -6.55
C ALA A 104 0.81 -0.83 -5.19
N GLN A 105 0.15 0.33 -5.18
CA GLN A 105 -0.29 0.96 -3.93
C GLN A 105 -1.38 0.14 -3.22
N THR A 106 -2.32 -0.45 -3.95
CA THR A 106 -3.37 -1.27 -3.35
C THR A 106 -2.82 -2.60 -2.80
N MET A 107 -1.83 -3.19 -3.46
CA MET A 107 -1.14 -4.40 -3.00
C MET A 107 -0.36 -4.16 -1.70
N LEU A 108 0.36 -3.04 -1.59
CA LEU A 108 1.06 -2.70 -0.36
C LEU A 108 0.09 -2.33 0.76
N ALA A 109 -0.98 -1.58 0.46
CA ALA A 109 -2.02 -1.25 1.44
C ALA A 109 -2.71 -2.52 1.99
N TYR A 110 -3.02 -3.48 1.11
CA TYR A 110 -3.51 -4.80 1.52
C TYR A 110 -2.52 -5.52 2.45
N SER A 111 -1.23 -5.51 2.10
CA SER A 111 -0.20 -6.16 2.91
C SER A 111 -0.10 -5.53 4.30
N LEU A 112 -0.11 -4.20 4.41
CA LEU A 112 -0.12 -3.49 5.69
C LEU A 112 -1.32 -3.91 6.56
N ALA A 113 -2.53 -3.93 5.99
CA ALA A 113 -3.75 -4.34 6.69
C ALA A 113 -3.68 -5.80 7.13
N ARG A 114 -3.26 -6.70 6.25
CA ARG A 114 -3.09 -8.12 6.52
C ARG A 114 -2.12 -8.39 7.67
N PHE A 115 -1.08 -7.58 7.81
CA PHE A 115 -0.08 -7.69 8.87
C PHE A 115 -0.35 -6.80 10.09
N GLY A 116 -1.58 -6.28 10.19
CA GLY A 116 -2.13 -5.72 11.43
C GLY A 116 -2.05 -4.21 11.57
N HIS A 117 -1.67 -3.46 10.51
CA HIS A 117 -1.77 -2.01 10.55
C HIS A 117 -3.20 -1.55 10.24
N GLU A 118 -3.70 -0.49 10.93
CA GLU A 118 -5.11 -0.12 10.86
C GLU A 118 -5.38 1.29 10.30
N LYS A 119 -4.34 2.12 10.15
CA LYS A 119 -4.47 3.51 9.68
C LYS A 119 -3.78 3.68 8.33
N ILE A 120 -4.36 3.09 7.28
CA ILE A 120 -3.77 3.02 5.95
C ILE A 120 -4.55 3.90 4.99
N TYR A 121 -3.86 4.74 4.28
CA TYR A 121 -4.41 5.67 3.31
C TYR A 121 -3.77 5.44 1.95
N VAL A 122 -4.56 5.47 0.91
CA VAL A 122 -4.12 5.34 -0.49
C VAL A 122 -4.41 6.65 -1.19
N LEU A 123 -3.39 7.24 -1.79
CA LEU A 123 -3.53 8.52 -2.50
C LEU A 123 -4.28 8.32 -3.81
N ASP A 124 -5.45 8.93 -3.93
CA ASP A 124 -6.21 8.92 -5.18
C ASP A 124 -5.49 9.70 -6.26
N GLY A 125 -5.34 9.09 -7.44
CA GLY A 125 -4.52 9.62 -8.52
C GLY A 125 -3.00 9.59 -8.29
N GLY A 126 -2.54 9.13 -7.12
CA GLY A 126 -1.11 8.94 -6.81
C GLY A 126 -0.27 10.21 -6.95
N ILE A 127 1.04 10.02 -7.20
CA ILE A 127 1.97 11.14 -7.42
C ILE A 127 1.61 11.96 -8.67
N ASP A 128 0.95 11.35 -9.65
CA ASP A 128 0.56 12.04 -10.89
C ASP A 128 -0.48 13.14 -10.61
N ALA A 129 -1.46 12.88 -9.73
CA ALA A 129 -2.41 13.91 -9.30
C ALA A 129 -1.71 15.03 -8.50
N TRP A 130 -0.81 14.68 -7.60
CA TRP A 130 0.00 15.63 -6.83
C TRP A 130 0.82 16.56 -7.74
N LYS A 131 1.46 15.99 -8.76
CA LYS A 131 2.23 16.74 -9.78
C LYS A 131 1.34 17.65 -10.61
N ALA A 132 0.16 17.16 -11.04
CA ALA A 132 -0.78 17.94 -11.86
C ALA A 132 -1.29 19.20 -11.13
N GLU A 133 -1.32 19.17 -9.81
CA GLU A 133 -1.65 20.33 -8.97
C GLU A 133 -0.45 21.27 -8.71
N GLY A 134 0.72 20.98 -9.29
CA GLY A 134 1.94 21.80 -9.14
C GLY A 134 2.55 21.75 -7.73
N LYS A 135 2.24 20.72 -6.95
CA LYS A 135 2.73 20.58 -5.58
C LYS A 135 4.19 20.11 -5.54
N LYS A 136 4.88 20.40 -4.43
CA LYS A 136 6.31 20.15 -4.26
C LYS A 136 6.63 18.65 -4.28
N LEU A 137 7.69 18.31 -5.02
CA LEU A 137 8.34 17.00 -5.02
C LEU A 137 9.74 17.09 -4.40
N SER A 138 10.35 15.95 -4.13
CA SER A 138 11.68 15.82 -3.55
C SER A 138 12.50 14.77 -4.29
N GLN A 139 13.83 14.90 -4.13
CA GLN A 139 14.83 13.87 -4.46
C GLN A 139 15.66 13.51 -3.21
N GLU A 140 15.32 14.10 -2.07
CA GLU A 140 16.04 13.91 -0.83
C GLU A 140 15.54 12.65 -0.12
N PHE A 141 16.44 11.74 0.18
CA PHE A 141 16.11 10.52 0.93
C PHE A 141 15.96 10.84 2.41
N PRO A 142 14.83 10.45 3.04
CA PRO A 142 14.65 10.70 4.46
C PRO A 142 15.56 9.80 5.30
N GLU A 143 16.05 10.34 6.41
CA GLU A 143 16.60 9.50 7.48
C GLU A 143 15.46 8.82 8.22
N VAL A 144 15.54 7.50 8.34
CA VAL A 144 14.49 6.68 8.96
C VAL A 144 15.06 5.93 10.15
N GLU A 145 14.49 6.19 11.31
CA GLU A 145 14.78 5.39 12.52
C GLU A 145 13.99 4.07 12.48
N GLU A 146 14.67 2.97 12.82
CA GLU A 146 14.01 1.68 12.95
C GLU A 146 12.97 1.72 14.07
N SER A 147 11.76 1.25 13.79
CA SER A 147 10.65 1.26 14.73
C SER A 147 10.55 -0.03 15.55
N ASP A 148 9.63 -0.05 16.49
CA ASP A 148 9.27 -1.20 17.32
C ASP A 148 7.98 -1.91 16.86
N PHE A 149 7.53 -1.66 15.64
CA PHE A 149 6.30 -2.27 15.09
C PHE A 149 6.31 -3.79 15.24
N SER A 150 5.19 -4.34 15.70
CA SER A 150 4.98 -5.78 15.83
C SER A 150 3.87 -6.24 14.88
N VAL A 151 4.21 -7.22 14.05
CA VAL A 151 3.27 -7.82 13.10
C VAL A 151 2.22 -8.65 13.84
N LYS A 152 0.95 -8.40 13.50
CA LYS A 152 -0.19 -9.23 13.87
C LYS A 152 -0.84 -9.76 12.59
N GLU A 153 -0.45 -10.96 12.17
CA GLU A 153 -0.97 -11.52 10.92
C GLU A 153 -2.48 -11.82 11.02
N ARG A 154 -3.26 -11.22 10.15
CA ARG A 154 -4.73 -11.34 10.03
C ARG A 154 -5.10 -12.09 8.76
N LYS A 155 -4.38 -13.17 8.47
CA LYS A 155 -4.54 -13.92 7.22
C LYS A 155 -5.99 -14.35 6.96
N ASP A 156 -6.66 -14.85 7.97
CA ASP A 156 -8.01 -15.42 7.83
C ASP A 156 -9.09 -14.35 7.58
N GLU A 157 -8.77 -13.07 7.86
CA GLU A 157 -9.66 -11.95 7.54
C GLU A 157 -9.47 -11.43 6.11
N PHE A 158 -8.29 -11.64 5.52
CA PHE A 158 -7.87 -11.06 4.24
C PHE A 158 -7.64 -12.10 3.14
N ALA A 159 -7.69 -13.38 3.43
CA ALA A 159 -7.48 -14.43 2.45
C ALA A 159 -8.40 -15.63 2.72
N ILE A 160 -8.96 -16.16 1.67
CA ILE A 160 -9.80 -17.36 1.71
C ILE A 160 -9.20 -18.38 0.76
N ASP A 161 -9.19 -19.65 1.16
CA ASP A 161 -8.76 -20.74 0.30
C ASP A 161 -9.93 -21.32 -0.55
N MET A 162 -9.63 -22.29 -1.37
CA MET A 162 -10.62 -22.90 -2.27
C MET A 162 -11.77 -23.56 -1.51
N GLU A 163 -11.50 -24.19 -0.37
CA GLU A 163 -12.57 -24.85 0.42
C GLU A 163 -13.46 -23.79 1.08
N GLY A 164 -12.88 -22.70 1.57
CA GLY A 164 -13.62 -21.54 2.05
C GLY A 164 -14.48 -20.92 0.96
N VAL A 165 -13.94 -20.68 -0.24
CA VAL A 165 -14.73 -20.16 -1.38
C VAL A 165 -15.91 -21.08 -1.69
N LYS A 166 -15.73 -22.40 -1.71
CA LYS A 166 -16.83 -23.36 -1.94
C LYS A 166 -17.90 -23.29 -0.86
N ALA A 167 -17.49 -23.06 0.39
CA ALA A 167 -18.41 -22.97 1.53
C ALA A 167 -19.22 -21.65 1.55
N GLU A 168 -18.63 -20.57 1.01
CA GLU A 168 -19.24 -19.24 1.07
C GLU A 168 -19.99 -18.82 -0.19
N LYS A 169 -19.63 -19.36 -1.38
CA LYS A 169 -20.08 -18.87 -2.70
C LYS A 169 -21.60 -18.83 -2.92
N ASP A 170 -22.36 -19.67 -2.22
CA ASP A 170 -23.80 -19.80 -2.39
C ASP A 170 -24.59 -19.16 -1.22
N LYS A 171 -23.91 -18.46 -0.29
CA LYS A 171 -24.59 -17.76 0.80
C LYS A 171 -25.18 -16.44 0.32
N GLU A 172 -26.36 -16.07 0.85
CA GLU A 172 -27.11 -14.88 0.45
C GLU A 172 -26.36 -13.55 0.74
N ASP A 173 -25.48 -13.54 1.72
CA ASP A 173 -24.67 -12.37 2.15
C ASP A 173 -23.28 -12.34 1.52
N THR A 174 -22.97 -13.25 0.60
CA THR A 174 -21.67 -13.34 -0.06
C THR A 174 -21.74 -12.85 -1.50
N ILE A 175 -20.83 -11.96 -1.86
CA ILE A 175 -20.64 -11.49 -3.23
C ILE A 175 -19.25 -11.89 -3.70
N LEU A 176 -19.19 -12.65 -4.81
CA LEU A 176 -17.95 -12.97 -5.49
C LEU A 176 -17.68 -11.95 -6.60
N LEU A 177 -16.59 -11.21 -6.48
CA LEU A 177 -16.16 -10.23 -7.48
C LEU A 177 -14.94 -10.77 -8.23
N ASP A 178 -15.02 -10.84 -9.55
CA ASP A 178 -13.88 -11.12 -10.42
C ASP A 178 -13.31 -9.79 -10.93
N ALA A 179 -12.17 -9.38 -10.38
CA ALA A 179 -11.49 -8.15 -10.75
C ALA A 179 -10.49 -8.32 -11.92
N ARG A 180 -10.45 -9.49 -12.56
CA ARG A 180 -9.61 -9.70 -13.74
C ARG A 180 -10.19 -8.95 -14.94
N PRO A 181 -9.34 -8.44 -15.87
CA PRO A 181 -9.84 -7.82 -17.09
C PRO A 181 -10.65 -8.83 -17.91
N SER A 182 -11.73 -8.35 -18.51
CA SER A 182 -12.49 -9.12 -19.50
C SER A 182 -11.58 -9.49 -20.69
N LYS A 183 -11.63 -10.74 -21.12
CA LYS A 183 -10.90 -11.20 -22.31
C LYS A 183 -11.52 -10.62 -23.58
#